data_8c4eb6c1d57f6f48f0909803a5645d9e
#
_entry.id   8c4eb6c1d57f6f48f0909803a5645d9e
#
_cell.length_a   1.000
_cell.length_b   1.000
_cell.length_c   1.000
_cell.angle_alpha   90.00
_cell.angle_beta   90.00
_cell.angle_gamma   90.00
#
_symmetry.space_group_name_H-M   'P 1'
#
loop_
_entity.id
_entity.type
_entity.pdbx_description
1 polymer ?
#
loop_
_entity_poly.entity_id
_entity_poly.type
_entity_poly.pdbx_seq_one_letter_code
_entity_poly.pdbx_strand_id
1 'polypeptide(L)'
;MPPSTHRLPKFVPGRLTEMPNQQSSSIAQRFEQLKQDGRLALMPFLMAGDPDLSVTADVLLSLQTAGADMVELGMPYSDPLADGQVIQAAASRALAAGTTPKGVLDMLRSLKGQLQIPVVLFTYSNPLLNVGMEAFCQSAAEAGAAGLVVPDLPLEEAERLSTIAERHGLDLVLLVAPTTPQDRMGRIATCSRGFTYLVSVTGVTGERAQMESRVEGLVQQLKQTSPVPVAVGFGISGAEQVRQVRGWGADGAIVGSALVKRIA
;
A
#
# COMPACT_ATOMS: atom_id res chain seq x y z
N MET A 1 47.94 -14.21 -17.85
CA MET A 1 47.26 -13.12 -17.15
C MET A 1 46.05 -13.70 -16.47
N PRO A 2 45.93 -13.67 -15.14
CA PRO A 2 44.72 -14.13 -14.46
C PRO A 2 43.63 -13.05 -14.53
N PRO A 3 42.33 -13.42 -14.50
CA PRO A 3 41.23 -12.49 -14.60
C PRO A 3 41.08 -11.67 -13.32
N SER A 4 40.85 -10.38 -13.49
CA SER A 4 40.61 -9.40 -12.40
C SER A 4 39.27 -9.70 -11.71
N THR A 5 39.33 -10.04 -10.43
CA THR A 5 38.18 -10.15 -9.55
C THR A 5 37.66 -8.75 -9.20
N HIS A 6 36.61 -8.29 -9.83
CA HIS A 6 35.86 -7.14 -9.35
C HIS A 6 35.17 -7.51 -8.04
N ARG A 7 35.70 -7.02 -6.92
CA ARG A 7 35.01 -7.04 -5.63
C ARG A 7 33.93 -5.97 -5.64
N LEU A 8 32.70 -6.39 -5.45
CA LEU A 8 31.59 -5.50 -5.14
C LEU A 8 31.88 -4.73 -3.84
N PRO A 9 31.53 -3.45 -3.73
CA PRO A 9 31.76 -2.67 -2.52
C PRO A 9 30.99 -3.28 -1.34
N LYS A 10 31.66 -3.45 -0.21
CA LYS A 10 31.06 -3.89 1.05
C LYS A 10 30.11 -2.81 1.52
N PHE A 11 28.85 -3.19 1.78
CA PHE A 11 27.87 -2.35 2.47
C PHE A 11 28.41 -2.01 3.86
N VAL A 12 28.66 -0.73 4.11
CA VAL A 12 28.97 -0.19 5.45
C VAL A 12 27.65 0.40 5.97
N PRO A 13 27.07 -0.12 7.06
CA PRO A 13 25.90 0.52 7.65
C PRO A 13 26.33 1.92 8.15
N GLY A 14 25.75 2.96 7.51
CA GLY A 14 25.92 4.34 7.95
C GLY A 14 25.46 4.48 9.40
N ARG A 15 26.20 5.24 10.21
CA ARG A 15 25.79 5.61 11.56
C ARG A 15 24.39 6.22 11.49
N LEU A 16 23.48 5.70 12.31
CA LEU A 16 22.23 6.36 12.64
C LEU A 16 22.58 7.71 13.28
N THR A 17 22.66 8.76 12.47
CA THR A 17 22.62 10.13 12.97
C THR A 17 21.24 10.31 13.56
N GLU A 18 21.17 10.76 14.81
CA GLU A 18 19.92 11.12 15.48
C GLU A 18 19.10 12.04 14.57
N MET A 19 17.99 11.50 14.07
CA MET A 19 17.07 12.21 13.21
C MET A 19 16.32 13.25 14.05
N PRO A 20 16.09 14.47 13.55
CA PRO A 20 15.27 15.45 14.26
C PRO A 20 13.88 14.87 14.49
N ASN A 21 13.31 15.19 15.64
CA ASN A 21 12.01 14.81 16.18
C ASN A 21 10.95 14.63 15.07
N GLN A 22 10.89 13.43 14.46
CA GLN A 22 9.93 13.11 13.40
C GLN A 22 8.58 12.89 14.08
N GLN A 23 7.65 13.80 13.86
CA GLN A 23 6.25 13.51 14.14
C GLN A 23 5.90 12.20 13.42
N SER A 24 5.39 11.20 14.16
CA SER A 24 4.96 9.94 13.58
C SER A 24 3.95 10.21 12.46
N SER A 25 4.05 9.50 11.34
CA SER A 25 3.12 9.67 10.22
C SER A 25 1.67 9.39 10.65
N SER A 26 0.70 9.91 9.90
CA SER A 26 -0.71 9.66 10.18
C SER A 26 -1.08 8.17 10.10
N ILE A 27 -0.38 7.40 9.26
CA ILE A 27 -0.53 5.93 9.18
C ILE A 27 -0.01 5.30 10.47
N ALA A 28 1.20 5.65 10.92
CA ALA A 28 1.77 5.10 12.15
C ALA A 28 0.93 5.46 13.37
N GLN A 29 0.43 6.70 13.48
CA GLN A 29 -0.47 7.13 14.54
C GLN A 29 -1.76 6.31 14.55
N ARG A 30 -2.34 6.05 13.37
CA ARG A 30 -3.56 5.25 13.27
C ARG A 30 -3.34 3.81 13.71
N PHE A 31 -2.26 3.16 13.29
CA PHE A 31 -1.93 1.81 13.75
C PHE A 31 -1.67 1.75 15.27
N GLU A 32 -0.98 2.74 15.83
CA GLU A 32 -0.74 2.78 17.27
C GLU A 32 -2.05 2.91 18.07
N GLN A 33 -2.97 3.78 17.62
CA GLN A 33 -4.31 3.90 18.22
C GLN A 33 -5.07 2.57 18.16
N LEU A 34 -5.09 1.91 16.99
CA LEU A 34 -5.79 0.64 16.80
C LEU A 34 -5.19 -0.48 17.68
N LYS A 35 -3.87 -0.47 17.85
CA LYS A 35 -3.18 -1.42 18.73
C LYS A 35 -3.60 -1.23 20.18
N GLN A 36 -3.70 0.02 20.68
CA GLN A 36 -4.19 0.32 22.02
C GLN A 36 -5.64 -0.12 22.20
N ASP A 37 -6.47 0.03 21.16
CA ASP A 37 -7.87 -0.41 21.16
C ASP A 37 -8.03 -1.94 20.98
N GLY A 38 -6.94 -2.68 20.76
CA GLY A 38 -6.96 -4.11 20.44
C GLY A 38 -7.67 -4.44 19.12
N ARG A 39 -7.65 -3.52 18.16
CA ARG A 39 -8.34 -3.61 16.87
C ARG A 39 -7.37 -3.86 15.72
N LEU A 40 -7.85 -4.59 14.71
CA LEU A 40 -7.21 -4.73 13.40
C LEU A 40 -7.60 -3.53 12.52
N ALA A 41 -6.67 -2.95 11.77
CA ALA A 41 -6.98 -1.92 10.79
C ALA A 41 -7.81 -2.49 9.62
N LEU A 42 -8.95 -1.88 9.33
CA LEU A 42 -9.74 -2.18 8.14
C LEU A 42 -9.41 -1.16 7.05
N MET A 43 -8.87 -1.66 5.94
CA MET A 43 -8.34 -0.85 4.84
C MET A 43 -9.03 -1.23 3.53
N PRO A 44 -10.17 -0.61 3.17
CA PRO A 44 -10.78 -0.79 1.86
C PRO A 44 -9.90 -0.23 0.74
N PHE A 45 -9.87 -0.95 -0.41
CA PHE A 45 -9.32 -0.43 -1.66
C PHE A 45 -10.44 0.05 -2.57
N LEU A 46 -10.23 1.21 -3.20
CA LEU A 46 -11.08 1.77 -4.25
C LEU A 46 -10.26 2.06 -5.49
N MET A 47 -10.87 1.94 -6.68
CA MET A 47 -10.34 2.53 -7.90
C MET A 47 -10.90 3.94 -8.08
N ALA A 48 -10.03 4.95 -8.08
CA ALA A 48 -10.45 6.33 -8.27
C ALA A 48 -11.04 6.55 -9.67
N GLY A 49 -12.21 7.19 -9.72
CA GLY A 49 -12.91 7.45 -10.98
C GLY A 49 -13.75 6.30 -11.50
N ASP A 50 -13.97 5.26 -10.73
CA ASP A 50 -14.90 4.18 -11.07
C ASP A 50 -16.18 4.28 -10.23
N PRO A 51 -17.35 4.61 -10.80
CA PRO A 51 -17.60 5.00 -12.20
C PRO A 51 -17.12 6.42 -12.55
N ASP A 52 -16.99 7.32 -11.57
CA ASP A 52 -16.47 8.67 -11.72
C ASP A 52 -15.84 9.21 -10.41
N LEU A 53 -15.20 10.39 -10.47
CA LEU A 53 -14.53 10.99 -9.32
C LEU A 53 -15.50 11.52 -8.26
N SER A 54 -16.72 11.92 -8.63
CA SER A 54 -17.74 12.40 -7.68
C SER A 54 -18.20 11.24 -6.80
N VAL A 55 -18.53 10.10 -7.42
CA VAL A 55 -18.89 8.88 -6.69
C VAL A 55 -17.72 8.40 -5.82
N THR A 56 -16.49 8.48 -6.33
CA THR A 56 -15.30 8.13 -5.52
C THR A 56 -15.22 8.97 -4.25
N ALA A 57 -15.45 10.27 -4.34
CA ALA A 57 -15.45 11.18 -3.19
C ALA A 57 -16.52 10.79 -2.15
N ASP A 58 -17.76 10.54 -2.60
CA ASP A 58 -18.85 10.13 -1.74
C ASP A 58 -18.59 8.77 -1.05
N VAL A 59 -18.01 7.83 -1.79
CA VAL A 59 -17.64 6.51 -1.24
C VAL A 59 -16.54 6.64 -0.20
N LEU A 60 -15.52 7.50 -0.40
CA LEU A 60 -14.47 7.75 0.60
C LEU A 60 -15.06 8.25 1.93
N LEU A 61 -15.98 9.22 1.89
CA LEU A 61 -16.65 9.75 3.08
C LEU A 61 -17.57 8.70 3.74
N SER A 62 -18.26 7.90 2.91
CA SER A 62 -19.11 6.81 3.38
C SER A 62 -18.31 5.71 4.08
N LEU A 63 -17.14 5.33 3.55
CA LEU A 63 -16.25 4.36 4.16
C LEU A 63 -15.72 4.83 5.51
N GLN A 64 -15.32 6.10 5.61
CA GLN A 64 -14.94 6.69 6.88
C GLN A 64 -16.07 6.59 7.90
N THR A 65 -17.29 6.98 7.52
CA THR A 65 -18.48 6.91 8.37
C THR A 65 -18.82 5.47 8.78
N ALA A 66 -18.58 4.50 7.89
CA ALA A 66 -18.78 3.08 8.15
C ALA A 66 -17.67 2.45 9.01
N GLY A 67 -16.63 3.21 9.38
CA GLY A 67 -15.58 2.76 10.29
C GLY A 67 -14.35 2.17 9.62
N ALA A 68 -14.09 2.50 8.37
CA ALA A 68 -12.78 2.24 7.76
C ALA A 68 -11.69 3.01 8.51
N ASP A 69 -10.56 2.37 8.73
CA ASP A 69 -9.46 2.94 9.50
C ASP A 69 -8.45 3.70 8.62
N MET A 70 -8.31 3.28 7.38
CA MET A 70 -7.53 3.88 6.29
C MET A 70 -8.18 3.50 4.97
N VAL A 71 -7.79 4.15 3.88
CA VAL A 71 -8.23 3.76 2.53
C VAL A 71 -7.02 3.65 1.61
N GLU A 72 -6.97 2.59 0.81
CA GLU A 72 -6.08 2.47 -0.32
C GLU A 72 -6.82 2.95 -1.57
N LEU A 73 -6.30 3.99 -2.22
CA LEU A 73 -6.92 4.61 -3.39
C LEU A 73 -6.10 4.35 -4.64
N GLY A 74 -6.60 3.47 -5.51
CA GLY A 74 -5.97 3.14 -6.78
C GLY A 74 -6.09 4.29 -7.79
N MET A 75 -4.98 4.68 -8.37
CA MET A 75 -4.94 5.59 -9.51
C MET A 75 -5.06 4.76 -10.79
N PRO A 76 -6.07 4.99 -11.65
CA PRO A 76 -6.26 4.17 -12.83
C PRO A 76 -5.07 4.29 -13.78
N TYR A 77 -4.62 3.12 -14.28
CA TYR A 77 -3.51 3.01 -15.21
C TYR A 77 -3.85 2.01 -16.32
N SER A 78 -3.36 2.27 -17.53
CA SER A 78 -3.68 1.45 -18.72
C SER A 78 -2.97 0.09 -18.76
N ASP A 79 -1.89 -0.06 -18.00
CA ASP A 79 -1.03 -1.26 -18.03
C ASP A 79 -0.77 -1.81 -16.59
N PRO A 80 -1.84 -2.22 -15.87
CA PRO A 80 -1.81 -2.53 -14.46
C PRO A 80 -1.34 -3.97 -14.19
N LEU A 81 -0.05 -4.23 -14.30
CA LEU A 81 0.58 -5.56 -14.23
C LEU A 81 0.32 -6.31 -12.92
N ALA A 82 0.14 -5.60 -11.80
CA ALA A 82 -0.08 -6.19 -10.48
C ALA A 82 -1.56 -6.43 -10.14
N ASP A 83 -2.50 -5.93 -10.96
CA ASP A 83 -3.91 -5.94 -10.65
C ASP A 83 -4.62 -7.21 -11.15
N GLY A 84 -5.57 -7.71 -10.35
CA GLY A 84 -6.49 -8.75 -10.77
C GLY A 84 -7.58 -8.21 -11.70
N GLN A 85 -8.28 -9.11 -12.41
CA GLN A 85 -9.27 -8.79 -13.44
C GLN A 85 -10.34 -7.76 -12.99
N VAL A 86 -10.79 -7.82 -11.73
CA VAL A 86 -11.80 -6.89 -11.19
C VAL A 86 -11.26 -5.47 -11.10
N ILE A 87 -10.03 -5.34 -10.62
CA ILE A 87 -9.37 -4.02 -10.47
C ILE A 87 -9.01 -3.47 -11.85
N GLN A 88 -8.51 -4.31 -12.77
CA GLN A 88 -8.25 -3.92 -14.16
C GLN A 88 -9.51 -3.39 -14.87
N ALA A 89 -10.65 -4.08 -14.68
CA ALA A 89 -11.92 -3.65 -15.24
C ALA A 89 -12.37 -2.29 -14.67
N ALA A 90 -12.18 -2.07 -13.37
CA ALA A 90 -12.47 -0.79 -12.71
C ALA A 90 -11.55 0.32 -13.24
N ALA A 91 -10.24 0.05 -13.38
CA ALA A 91 -9.28 1.00 -13.96
C ALA A 91 -9.67 1.37 -15.41
N SER A 92 -10.11 0.38 -16.21
CA SER A 92 -10.56 0.63 -17.59
C SER A 92 -11.80 1.52 -17.65
N ARG A 93 -12.79 1.33 -16.74
CA ARG A 93 -13.97 2.20 -16.65
C ARG A 93 -13.58 3.62 -16.23
N ALA A 94 -12.73 3.75 -15.22
CA ALA A 94 -12.24 5.04 -14.74
C ALA A 94 -11.49 5.83 -15.84
N LEU A 95 -10.63 5.15 -16.61
CA LEU A 95 -9.93 5.76 -17.75
C LEU A 95 -10.91 6.16 -18.86
N ALA A 96 -11.89 5.31 -19.17
CA ALA A 96 -12.93 5.64 -20.15
C ALA A 96 -13.80 6.83 -19.73
N ALA A 97 -14.00 7.03 -18.43
CA ALA A 97 -14.66 8.21 -17.86
C ALA A 97 -13.76 9.46 -17.85
N GLY A 98 -12.53 9.37 -18.36
CA GLY A 98 -11.59 10.51 -18.45
C GLY A 98 -10.83 10.81 -17.16
N THR A 99 -10.77 9.88 -16.22
CA THR A 99 -10.01 10.05 -14.97
C THR A 99 -8.52 10.18 -15.27
N THR A 100 -7.90 11.20 -14.69
CA THR A 100 -6.47 11.49 -14.78
C THR A 100 -5.82 11.51 -13.40
N PRO A 101 -4.50 11.30 -13.27
CA PRO A 101 -3.79 11.45 -12.00
C PRO A 101 -4.03 12.82 -11.34
N LYS A 102 -4.02 13.89 -12.13
CA LYS A 102 -4.33 15.24 -11.65
C LYS A 102 -5.76 15.33 -11.10
N GLY A 103 -6.74 14.77 -11.80
CA GLY A 103 -8.15 14.77 -11.35
C GLY A 103 -8.33 14.03 -10.03
N VAL A 104 -7.65 12.90 -9.83
CA VAL A 104 -7.65 12.16 -8.55
C VAL A 104 -7.09 13.03 -7.42
N LEU A 105 -5.95 13.68 -7.63
CA LEU A 105 -5.34 14.54 -6.62
C LEU A 105 -6.19 15.78 -6.33
N ASP A 106 -6.83 16.37 -7.33
CA ASP A 106 -7.75 17.50 -7.16
C ASP A 106 -9.00 17.09 -6.36
N MET A 107 -9.56 15.93 -6.64
CA MET A 107 -10.67 15.35 -5.87
C MET A 107 -10.27 15.14 -4.40
N LEU A 108 -9.11 14.52 -4.11
CA LEU A 108 -8.62 14.36 -2.74
C LEU A 108 -8.42 15.71 -2.04
N ARG A 109 -7.87 16.70 -2.74
CA ARG A 109 -7.66 18.05 -2.21
C ARG A 109 -8.99 18.70 -1.80
N SER A 110 -10.07 18.44 -2.54
CA SER A 110 -11.41 18.95 -2.21
C SER A 110 -12.01 18.33 -0.95
N LEU A 111 -11.54 17.15 -0.55
CA LEU A 111 -12.00 16.44 0.66
C LEU A 111 -11.21 16.81 1.93
N LYS A 112 -10.20 17.68 1.84
CA LYS A 112 -9.46 18.15 3.02
C LYS A 112 -10.38 18.74 4.08
N GLY A 113 -10.17 18.33 5.33
CA GLY A 113 -11.02 18.73 6.45
C GLY A 113 -12.28 17.89 6.62
N GLN A 114 -12.72 17.15 5.61
CA GLN A 114 -13.84 16.20 5.67
C GLN A 114 -13.37 14.76 5.85
N LEU A 115 -12.40 14.36 5.07
CA LEU A 115 -11.78 13.03 5.17
C LEU A 115 -10.66 13.07 6.23
N GLN A 116 -10.85 12.30 7.31
CA GLN A 116 -9.96 12.28 8.49
C GLN A 116 -9.08 11.02 8.55
N ILE A 117 -9.46 9.97 7.83
CA ILE A 117 -8.70 8.72 7.78
C ILE A 117 -7.55 8.83 6.78
N PRO A 118 -6.39 8.21 7.04
CA PRO A 118 -5.26 8.21 6.10
C PRO A 118 -5.64 7.62 4.74
N VAL A 119 -5.19 8.26 3.67
CA VAL A 119 -5.32 7.75 2.29
C VAL A 119 -3.96 7.36 1.78
N VAL A 120 -3.81 6.10 1.38
CA VAL A 120 -2.61 5.56 0.73
C VAL A 120 -2.89 5.47 -0.76
N LEU A 121 -2.13 6.20 -1.58
CA LEU A 121 -2.27 6.13 -3.03
C LEU A 121 -1.58 4.87 -3.57
N PHE A 122 -2.33 4.07 -4.31
CA PHE A 122 -1.81 2.93 -5.06
C PHE A 122 -1.62 3.36 -6.51
N THR A 123 -0.38 3.43 -6.97
CA THR A 123 -0.03 3.88 -8.33
C THR A 123 1.11 3.05 -8.88
N TYR A 124 1.34 3.13 -10.19
CA TYR A 124 2.44 2.44 -10.85
C TYR A 124 3.64 3.38 -11.04
N SER A 125 4.83 2.80 -11.23
CA SER A 125 6.07 3.56 -11.40
C SER A 125 6.03 4.48 -12.62
N ASN A 126 5.46 4.03 -13.74
CA ASN A 126 5.45 4.80 -14.98
C ASN A 126 4.66 6.13 -14.88
N PRO A 127 3.40 6.18 -14.40
CA PRO A 127 2.72 7.46 -14.13
C PRO A 127 3.49 8.38 -13.19
N LEU A 128 4.10 7.82 -12.15
CA LEU A 128 4.91 8.57 -11.19
C LEU A 128 6.17 9.16 -11.83
N LEU A 129 6.88 8.37 -12.64
CA LEU A 129 8.09 8.80 -13.34
C LEU A 129 7.81 9.85 -14.42
N ASN A 130 6.68 9.75 -15.12
CA ASN A 130 6.27 10.73 -16.13
C ASN A 130 6.08 12.13 -15.56
N VAL A 131 5.58 12.23 -14.34
CA VAL A 131 5.44 13.52 -13.62
C VAL A 131 6.76 13.93 -12.98
N GLY A 132 7.60 12.96 -12.65
CA GLY A 132 8.79 13.09 -11.83
C GLY A 132 8.49 12.82 -10.35
N MET A 133 9.36 12.01 -9.71
CA MET A 133 9.16 11.53 -8.33
C MET A 133 8.92 12.68 -7.34
N GLU A 134 9.72 13.74 -7.43
CA GLU A 134 9.62 14.91 -6.53
C GLU A 134 8.27 15.63 -6.68
N ALA A 135 7.91 15.99 -7.92
CA ALA A 135 6.67 16.71 -8.21
C ALA A 135 5.43 15.86 -7.89
N PHE A 136 5.49 14.55 -8.11
CA PHE A 136 4.40 13.64 -7.76
C PHE A 136 4.22 13.56 -6.24
N CYS A 137 5.30 13.33 -5.47
CA CYS A 137 5.24 13.24 -4.00
C CYS A 137 4.75 14.57 -3.39
N GLN A 138 5.24 15.71 -3.88
CA GLN A 138 4.76 17.02 -3.45
C GLN A 138 3.25 17.15 -3.69
N SER A 139 2.79 16.88 -4.91
CA SER A 139 1.37 17.01 -5.27
C SER A 139 0.46 16.05 -4.49
N ALA A 140 0.93 14.82 -4.23
CA ALA A 140 0.22 13.83 -3.42
C ALA A 140 0.08 14.28 -1.96
N ALA A 141 1.15 14.77 -1.35
CA ALA A 141 1.14 15.31 0.01
C ALA A 141 0.23 16.56 0.11
N GLU A 142 0.34 17.48 -0.84
CA GLU A 142 -0.54 18.64 -0.93
C GLU A 142 -2.01 18.27 -1.14
N ALA A 143 -2.29 17.14 -1.77
CA ALA A 143 -3.65 16.60 -1.89
C ALA A 143 -4.16 15.95 -0.61
N GLY A 144 -3.29 15.65 0.35
CA GLY A 144 -3.64 15.03 1.64
C GLY A 144 -3.44 13.51 1.66
N ALA A 145 -2.68 12.95 0.72
CA ALA A 145 -2.24 11.57 0.82
C ALA A 145 -1.31 11.38 2.03
N ALA A 146 -1.38 10.20 2.65
CA ALA A 146 -0.54 9.80 3.78
C ALA A 146 0.62 8.90 3.37
N GLY A 147 0.50 8.22 2.24
CA GLY A 147 1.53 7.31 1.76
C GLY A 147 1.28 6.84 0.34
N LEU A 148 2.22 6.03 -0.14
CA LEU A 148 2.26 5.47 -1.49
C LEU A 148 2.47 3.96 -1.44
N VAL A 149 1.80 3.25 -2.33
CA VAL A 149 2.10 1.87 -2.75
C VAL A 149 2.43 1.90 -4.23
N VAL A 150 3.61 1.41 -4.62
CA VAL A 150 4.04 1.34 -6.02
C VAL A 150 4.45 -0.11 -6.31
N PRO A 151 3.51 -0.97 -6.77
CA PRO A 151 3.68 -2.42 -6.76
C PRO A 151 4.74 -2.94 -7.74
N ASP A 152 5.05 -2.18 -8.78
CA ASP A 152 6.04 -2.49 -9.81
C ASP A 152 7.41 -1.85 -9.54
N LEU A 153 7.58 -1.17 -8.38
CA LEU A 153 8.86 -0.57 -8.00
C LEU A 153 9.76 -1.63 -7.34
N PRO A 154 10.92 -1.96 -7.92
CA PRO A 154 11.85 -2.89 -7.30
C PRO A 154 12.47 -2.29 -6.04
N LEU A 155 12.84 -3.18 -5.09
CA LEU A 155 13.44 -2.76 -3.81
C LEU A 155 14.67 -1.86 -4.00
N GLU A 156 15.46 -2.10 -5.05
CA GLU A 156 16.68 -1.38 -5.38
C GLU A 156 16.43 0.10 -5.73
N GLU A 157 15.23 0.40 -6.25
CA GLU A 157 14.79 1.77 -6.58
C GLU A 157 13.96 2.40 -5.44
N ALA A 158 13.48 1.57 -4.49
CA ALA A 158 12.60 2.01 -3.42
C ALA A 158 13.27 3.01 -2.48
N GLU A 159 14.59 2.88 -2.22
CA GLU A 159 15.33 3.80 -1.34
C GLU A 159 15.27 5.25 -1.83
N ARG A 160 15.43 5.44 -3.15
CA ARG A 160 15.35 6.76 -3.77
C ARG A 160 13.96 7.37 -3.61
N LEU A 161 12.90 6.61 -3.92
CA LEU A 161 11.53 7.09 -3.77
C LEU A 161 11.17 7.31 -2.30
N SER A 162 11.61 6.43 -1.39
CA SER A 162 11.38 6.55 0.04
C SER A 162 11.95 7.84 0.60
N THR A 163 13.20 8.19 0.22
CA THR A 163 13.84 9.44 0.63
C THR A 163 13.08 10.67 0.15
N ILE A 164 12.54 10.63 -1.07
CA ILE A 164 11.73 11.71 -1.62
C ILE A 164 10.38 11.79 -0.89
N ALA A 165 9.67 10.68 -0.77
CA ALA A 165 8.37 10.59 -0.12
C ALA A 165 8.43 11.11 1.32
N GLU A 166 9.47 10.71 2.08
CA GLU A 166 9.69 11.13 3.46
C GLU A 166 9.85 12.65 3.60
N ARG A 167 10.55 13.31 2.69
CA ARG A 167 10.68 14.79 2.68
C ARG A 167 9.34 15.50 2.55
N HIS A 168 8.36 14.85 1.92
CA HIS A 168 7.00 15.35 1.75
C HIS A 168 6.02 14.79 2.79
N GLY A 169 6.50 14.03 3.80
CA GLY A 169 5.66 13.45 4.84
C GLY A 169 4.81 12.27 4.39
N LEU A 170 5.21 11.59 3.31
CA LEU A 170 4.55 10.39 2.79
C LEU A 170 5.30 9.13 3.21
N ASP A 171 4.57 8.11 3.64
CA ASP A 171 5.11 6.77 3.86
C ASP A 171 5.18 5.99 2.54
N LEU A 172 6.30 5.33 2.27
CA LEU A 172 6.41 4.38 1.16
C LEU A 172 6.20 2.95 1.69
N VAL A 173 5.05 2.39 1.36
CA VAL A 173 4.66 1.02 1.72
C VAL A 173 5.20 0.06 0.68
N LEU A 174 5.96 -0.94 1.12
CA LEU A 174 6.53 -1.95 0.23
C LEU A 174 5.82 -3.30 0.35
N LEU A 175 5.84 -4.06 -0.75
CA LEU A 175 5.11 -5.30 -0.90
C LEU A 175 6.00 -6.52 -0.70
N VAL A 176 5.46 -7.48 0.06
CA VAL A 176 5.98 -8.84 0.17
C VAL A 176 4.95 -9.79 -0.43
N ALA A 177 5.39 -10.71 -1.27
CA ALA A 177 4.58 -11.78 -1.84
C ALA A 177 4.99 -13.14 -1.28
N PRO A 178 4.14 -14.17 -1.34
CA PRO A 178 4.51 -15.54 -0.94
C PRO A 178 5.70 -16.11 -1.72
N THR A 179 6.00 -15.54 -2.87
CA THR A 179 7.16 -15.92 -3.71
C THR A 179 8.43 -15.14 -3.39
N THR A 180 8.35 -14.14 -2.49
CA THR A 180 9.52 -13.32 -2.11
C THR A 180 10.53 -14.18 -1.34
N PRO A 181 11.81 -14.23 -1.77
CA PRO A 181 12.86 -14.90 -1.01
C PRO A 181 13.01 -14.33 0.40
N GLN A 182 13.39 -15.18 1.36
CA GLN A 182 13.40 -14.81 2.78
C GLN A 182 14.36 -13.67 3.11
N ASP A 183 15.54 -13.67 2.52
CA ASP A 183 16.54 -12.59 2.65
C ASP A 183 16.02 -11.25 2.12
N ARG A 184 15.31 -11.30 0.98
CA ARG A 184 14.68 -10.12 0.37
C ARG A 184 13.50 -9.62 1.20
N MET A 185 12.70 -10.53 1.77
CA MET A 185 11.56 -10.18 2.63
C MET A 185 11.99 -9.34 3.84
N GLY A 186 13.06 -9.72 4.53
CA GLY A 186 13.60 -8.95 5.65
C GLY A 186 14.05 -7.53 5.23
N ARG A 187 14.69 -7.42 4.07
CA ARG A 187 15.11 -6.11 3.52
C ARG A 187 13.91 -5.24 3.16
N ILE A 188 12.89 -5.80 2.51
CA ILE A 188 11.66 -5.09 2.17
C ILE A 188 10.98 -4.59 3.45
N ALA A 189 10.81 -5.44 4.45
CA ALA A 189 10.18 -5.09 5.72
C ALA A 189 10.92 -3.95 6.44
N THR A 190 12.26 -3.96 6.43
CA THR A 190 13.08 -2.90 7.04
C THR A 190 13.00 -1.57 6.28
N CYS A 191 12.85 -1.61 4.96
CA CYS A 191 12.74 -0.42 4.12
C CYS A 191 11.31 0.14 4.04
N SER A 192 10.30 -0.65 4.42
CA SER A 192 8.89 -0.23 4.38
C SER A 192 8.61 0.82 5.46
N ARG A 193 7.75 1.79 5.14
CA ARG A 193 7.24 2.80 6.06
C ARG A 193 5.72 2.72 6.13
N GLY A 194 5.16 3.20 7.23
CA GLY A 194 3.73 3.09 7.52
C GLY A 194 3.33 1.66 7.88
N PHE A 195 3.42 0.73 6.94
CA PHE A 195 3.24 -0.71 7.16
C PHE A 195 3.95 -1.54 6.08
N THR A 196 4.14 -2.83 6.34
CA THR A 196 4.56 -3.80 5.32
C THR A 196 3.33 -4.47 4.73
N TYR A 197 3.19 -4.45 3.41
CA TYR A 197 2.05 -5.00 2.70
C TYR A 197 2.34 -6.45 2.27
N LEU A 198 1.72 -7.42 2.92
CA LEU A 198 1.75 -8.81 2.49
C LEU A 198 0.62 -9.04 1.48
N VAL A 199 0.98 -9.10 0.19
CA VAL A 199 0.03 -9.43 -0.87
C VAL A 199 -0.03 -10.94 -1.05
N SER A 200 -1.20 -11.46 -1.40
CA SER A 200 -1.36 -12.84 -1.80
C SER A 200 -1.98 -12.92 -3.18
N VAL A 201 -1.42 -13.80 -4.00
CA VAL A 201 -2.03 -14.18 -5.27
C VAL A 201 -3.04 -15.28 -4.96
N THR A 202 -4.32 -15.05 -5.26
CA THR A 202 -5.37 -16.07 -5.13
C THR A 202 -5.11 -17.19 -6.13
N GLY A 203 -4.65 -18.34 -5.64
CA GLY A 203 -4.54 -19.58 -6.41
C GLY A 203 -5.90 -20.20 -6.70
N VAL A 204 -5.96 -21.10 -7.68
CA VAL A 204 -7.14 -21.89 -8.03
C VAL A 204 -7.57 -22.81 -6.88
N THR A 205 -8.85 -23.16 -6.85
CA THR A 205 -9.66 -23.73 -5.76
C THR A 205 -9.16 -25.01 -5.06
N GLY A 206 -8.05 -25.64 -5.45
CA GLY A 206 -7.48 -26.83 -4.77
C GLY A 206 -6.37 -26.55 -3.80
N GLU A 207 -5.74 -25.35 -3.86
CA GLU A 207 -4.54 -24.99 -3.11
C GLU A 207 -4.84 -23.99 -1.97
N ARG A 208 -6.11 -23.67 -1.72
CA ARG A 208 -6.50 -22.60 -0.79
C ARG A 208 -6.00 -22.82 0.62
N ALA A 209 -6.18 -24.01 1.19
CA ALA A 209 -5.75 -24.31 2.56
C ALA A 209 -4.21 -24.25 2.72
N GLN A 210 -3.46 -24.75 1.71
CA GLN A 210 -1.99 -24.64 1.72
C GLN A 210 -1.53 -23.18 1.60
N MET A 211 -2.22 -22.38 0.79
CA MET A 211 -1.93 -20.95 0.66
C MET A 211 -2.22 -20.19 1.95
N GLU A 212 -3.33 -20.48 2.61
CA GLU A 212 -3.70 -19.88 3.90
C GLU A 212 -2.62 -20.17 4.97
N SER A 213 -2.20 -21.43 5.13
CA SER A 213 -1.12 -21.80 6.05
C SER A 213 0.21 -21.12 5.71
N ARG A 214 0.52 -20.97 4.42
CA ARG A 214 1.72 -20.26 3.97
C ARG A 214 1.66 -18.78 4.30
N VAL A 215 0.53 -18.13 4.08
CA VAL A 215 0.33 -16.70 4.41
C VAL A 215 0.42 -16.48 5.91
N GLU A 216 -0.19 -17.35 6.73
CA GLU A 216 -0.05 -17.31 8.19
C GLU A 216 1.41 -17.35 8.62
N GLY A 217 2.20 -18.31 8.11
CA GLY A 217 3.64 -18.40 8.40
C GLY A 217 4.41 -17.14 8.00
N LEU A 218 4.06 -16.52 6.86
CA LEU A 218 4.68 -15.26 6.42
C LEU A 218 4.29 -14.08 7.32
N VAL A 219 3.04 -13.98 7.78
CA VAL A 219 2.62 -12.96 8.76
C VAL A 219 3.45 -13.09 10.02
N GLN A 220 3.56 -14.29 10.60
CA GLN A 220 4.35 -14.54 11.81
C GLN A 220 5.82 -14.17 11.62
N GLN A 221 6.41 -14.52 10.48
CA GLN A 221 7.80 -14.19 10.16
C GLN A 221 8.00 -12.66 10.01
N LEU A 222 7.09 -11.98 9.29
CA LEU A 222 7.14 -10.53 9.13
C LEU A 222 6.97 -9.81 10.47
N LYS A 223 6.09 -10.29 11.33
CA LYS A 223 5.89 -9.72 12.69
C LYS A 223 7.14 -9.79 13.56
N GLN A 224 8.07 -10.72 13.29
CA GLN A 224 9.35 -10.83 14.00
C GLN A 224 10.43 -9.90 13.42
N THR A 225 10.33 -9.52 12.16
CA THR A 225 11.39 -8.82 11.44
C THR A 225 11.03 -7.41 11.00
N SER A 226 9.73 -7.12 10.80
CA SER A 226 9.27 -5.81 10.37
C SER A 226 9.26 -4.81 11.53
N PRO A 227 9.88 -3.63 11.37
CA PRO A 227 9.80 -2.55 12.34
C PRO A 227 8.47 -1.81 12.31
N VAL A 228 7.65 -2.05 11.26
CA VAL A 228 6.35 -1.43 11.05
C VAL A 228 5.24 -2.49 11.07
N PRO A 229 3.97 -2.09 11.26
CA PRO A 229 2.82 -3.00 11.21
C PRO A 229 2.77 -3.83 9.93
N VAL A 230 2.10 -4.99 9.97
CA VAL A 230 1.91 -5.88 8.83
C VAL A 230 0.44 -5.88 8.44
N ALA A 231 0.12 -5.44 7.21
CA ALA A 231 -1.22 -5.51 6.65
C ALA A 231 -1.29 -6.58 5.55
N VAL A 232 -2.40 -7.30 5.50
CA VAL A 232 -2.60 -8.42 4.57
C VAL A 232 -3.70 -8.11 3.58
N GLY A 233 -3.37 -8.18 2.28
CA GLY A 233 -4.32 -8.12 1.18
C GLY A 233 -4.45 -9.49 0.53
N PHE A 234 -5.28 -10.34 1.10
CA PHE A 234 -5.43 -11.72 0.67
C PHE A 234 -6.89 -12.07 0.46
N GLY A 235 -7.41 -12.03 -0.78
CA GLY A 235 -8.72 -12.57 -1.13
C GLY A 235 -9.85 -12.29 -0.13
N ILE A 236 -9.68 -11.22 0.67
CA ILE A 236 -10.60 -10.87 1.75
C ILE A 236 -11.90 -10.38 1.13
N SER A 237 -12.95 -11.13 1.35
CA SER A 237 -14.28 -10.85 0.78
C SER A 237 -15.36 -10.67 1.83
N GLY A 238 -15.05 -10.90 3.10
CA GLY A 238 -16.01 -10.80 4.19
C GLY A 238 -15.39 -10.89 5.58
N ALA A 239 -16.23 -10.81 6.60
CA ALA A 239 -15.83 -10.75 8.00
C ALA A 239 -15.05 -11.99 8.49
N GLU A 240 -15.30 -13.16 7.88
CA GLU A 240 -14.61 -14.40 8.27
C GLU A 240 -13.11 -14.31 7.94
N GLN A 241 -12.77 -13.90 6.71
CA GLN A 241 -11.38 -13.71 6.30
C GLN A 241 -10.68 -12.62 7.11
N VAL A 242 -11.38 -11.55 7.48
CA VAL A 242 -10.85 -10.51 8.37
C VAL A 242 -10.51 -11.10 9.73
N ARG A 243 -11.38 -11.94 10.32
CA ARG A 243 -11.10 -12.63 11.60
C ARG A 243 -9.93 -13.60 11.46
N GLN A 244 -9.84 -14.31 10.35
CA GLN A 244 -8.73 -15.23 10.06
C GLN A 244 -7.39 -14.48 10.02
N VAL A 245 -7.30 -13.37 9.26
CA VAL A 245 -6.11 -12.53 9.17
C VAL A 245 -5.71 -11.96 10.54
N ARG A 246 -6.68 -11.54 11.34
CA ARG A 246 -6.46 -11.14 12.74
C ARG A 246 -5.90 -12.30 13.57
N GLY A 247 -6.45 -13.51 13.42
CA GLY A 247 -5.97 -14.72 14.09
C GLY A 247 -4.52 -15.06 13.78
N TRP A 248 -4.03 -14.72 12.59
CA TRP A 248 -2.63 -14.87 12.20
C TRP A 248 -1.69 -13.84 12.85
N GLY A 249 -2.23 -12.82 13.49
CA GLY A 249 -1.47 -11.74 14.16
C GLY A 249 -1.14 -10.55 13.27
N ALA A 250 -1.80 -10.41 12.11
CA ALA A 250 -1.68 -9.21 11.29
C ALA A 250 -2.28 -7.98 11.98
N ASP A 251 -1.77 -6.80 11.62
CA ASP A 251 -2.21 -5.52 12.15
C ASP A 251 -3.28 -4.86 11.27
N GLY A 252 -3.38 -5.25 10.00
CA GLY A 252 -4.34 -4.70 9.06
C GLY A 252 -4.85 -5.73 8.04
N ALA A 253 -6.07 -5.49 7.55
CA ALA A 253 -6.71 -6.25 6.48
C ALA A 253 -7.13 -5.32 5.36
N ILE A 254 -6.66 -5.60 4.13
CA ILE A 254 -6.96 -4.82 2.93
C ILE A 254 -8.01 -5.55 2.11
N VAL A 255 -9.13 -4.86 1.84
CA VAL A 255 -10.31 -5.41 1.14
C VAL A 255 -10.48 -4.71 -0.19
N GLY A 256 -10.10 -5.37 -1.27
CA GLY A 256 -10.13 -4.80 -2.62
C GLY A 256 -11.30 -5.27 -3.47
N SER A 257 -11.10 -6.33 -4.25
CA SER A 257 -12.02 -6.79 -5.29
C SER A 257 -13.48 -7.01 -4.83
N ALA A 258 -13.67 -7.37 -3.55
CA ALA A 258 -15.02 -7.57 -3.00
C ALA A 258 -15.82 -6.25 -2.92
N LEU A 259 -15.12 -5.15 -2.61
CA LEU A 259 -15.72 -3.81 -2.54
C LEU A 259 -15.89 -3.22 -3.95
N VAL A 260 -14.83 -3.26 -4.76
CA VAL A 260 -14.87 -2.73 -6.14
C VAL A 260 -16.00 -3.34 -6.98
N LYS A 261 -16.27 -4.64 -6.82
CA LYS A 261 -17.43 -5.31 -7.47
C LYS A 261 -18.80 -4.78 -7.06
N ARG A 262 -18.91 -4.12 -5.90
CA ARG A 262 -20.18 -3.59 -5.40
C ARG A 262 -20.40 -2.14 -5.77
N ILE A 263 -19.34 -1.44 -6.16
CA ILE A 263 -19.39 -0.06 -6.61
C ILE A 263 -19.67 0.01 -8.12
N ALA A 264 -19.15 -0.97 -8.88
CA ALA A 264 -19.43 -1.15 -10.31
C ALA A 264 -20.85 -1.62 -10.53
#